data_3bb9f5a4a399a5f47c2f9b0f336b3862
#
_entry.id   3bb9f5a4a399a5f47c2f9b0f336b3862
#
_cell.length_a   1.000
_cell.length_b   1.000
_cell.length_c   1.000
_cell.angle_alpha   90.00
_cell.angle_beta   90.00
_cell.angle_gamma   90.00
#
_symmetry.space_group_name_H-M   'P 1'
#
loop_
_entity.id
_entity.type
_entity.pdbx_description
1 polymer ?
#
loop_
_entity_poly.entity_id
_entity_poly.type
_entity_poly.pdbx_seq_one_letter_code
_entity_poly.pdbx_strand_id
1 'polypeptide(L)'
;MSKKFTCVDLFSGAGGLSRGFYDAGYDVVLGVDFDEAALKTFRENHGNAEAMKLDLFNHDNINVIVDFLRERDIKLDVLVGGPPCQGFSIAGPRDMNDKRNSLYLAMVELADRIKPQAVVLENVPGMLQTNGGIGARRIVEDFKKIGYVMIPKLLYAPDYGIPQMRKRVFFVGLRDGKTKFEFPEPVVDKEHYVTCEEAIGDLPSLQTEKGCLLYTSPSPRDISG
;
A
#
# COMPACT_ATOMS: atom_id res chain seq x y z
N MET A 1 -10.98 -13.77 -24.16
CA MET A 1 -10.88 -13.28 -22.77
C MET A 1 -10.33 -11.87 -22.83
N SER A 2 -10.93 -10.89 -22.15
CA SER A 2 -10.38 -9.54 -22.08
C SER A 2 -9.03 -9.61 -21.36
N LYS A 3 -8.02 -8.88 -21.86
CA LYS A 3 -6.72 -8.76 -21.22
C LYS A 3 -6.90 -8.12 -19.84
N LYS A 4 -6.46 -8.80 -18.77
CA LYS A 4 -6.42 -8.21 -17.42
C LYS A 4 -5.30 -7.21 -17.34
N PHE A 5 -5.51 -6.12 -16.59
CA PHE A 5 -4.44 -5.19 -16.23
C PHE A 5 -3.50 -5.82 -15.20
N THR A 6 -2.21 -5.67 -15.39
CA THR A 6 -1.18 -6.21 -14.50
C THR A 6 -0.84 -5.25 -13.37
N CYS A 7 -0.58 -5.81 -12.17
CA CYS A 7 -0.27 -5.06 -10.96
C CYS A 7 0.99 -5.62 -10.27
N VAL A 8 1.89 -4.73 -9.83
CA VAL A 8 3.02 -5.03 -8.93
C VAL A 8 2.84 -4.24 -7.64
N ASP A 9 3.01 -4.91 -6.49
CA ASP A 9 2.89 -4.32 -5.16
C ASP A 9 4.26 -4.25 -4.47
N LEU A 10 4.79 -3.04 -4.29
CA LEU A 10 6.01 -2.80 -3.51
C LEU A 10 5.66 -2.48 -2.06
N PHE A 11 6.47 -2.99 -1.14
CA PHE A 11 6.16 -2.94 0.30
C PHE A 11 4.83 -3.64 0.61
N SER A 12 4.62 -4.78 -0.04
CA SER A 12 3.34 -5.47 -0.10
C SER A 12 2.85 -5.98 1.26
N GLY A 13 3.78 -6.24 2.20
CA GLY A 13 3.42 -6.92 3.42
C GLY A 13 2.70 -8.23 3.15
N ALA A 14 1.57 -8.46 3.80
CA ALA A 14 0.69 -9.61 3.58
C ALA A 14 -0.22 -9.49 2.34
N GLY A 15 -0.09 -8.42 1.55
CA GLY A 15 -0.84 -8.21 0.32
C GLY A 15 -2.21 -7.53 0.49
N GLY A 16 -2.41 -6.74 1.54
CA GLY A 16 -3.71 -6.10 1.76
C GLY A 16 -4.10 -5.08 0.68
N LEU A 17 -3.14 -4.31 0.17
CA LEU A 17 -3.38 -3.34 -0.91
C LEU A 17 -3.63 -4.06 -2.24
N SER A 18 -2.75 -4.96 -2.62
CA SER A 18 -2.88 -5.76 -3.85
C SER A 18 -4.10 -6.67 -3.84
N ARG A 19 -4.59 -7.10 -2.68
CA ARG A 19 -5.85 -7.87 -2.58
C ARG A 19 -7.04 -7.08 -3.15
N GLY A 20 -7.13 -5.79 -2.86
CA GLY A 20 -8.16 -4.93 -3.45
C GLY A 20 -8.07 -4.86 -4.97
N PHE A 21 -6.86 -4.81 -5.54
CA PHE A 21 -6.66 -4.88 -6.99
C PHE A 21 -7.04 -6.24 -7.58
N TYR A 22 -6.66 -7.32 -6.90
CA TYR A 22 -7.04 -8.69 -7.30
C TYR A 22 -8.57 -8.86 -7.35
N ASP A 23 -9.27 -8.42 -6.31
CA ASP A 23 -10.75 -8.48 -6.23
C ASP A 23 -11.42 -7.59 -7.29
N ALA A 24 -10.76 -6.50 -7.69
CA ALA A 24 -11.18 -5.65 -8.81
C ALA A 24 -10.86 -6.24 -10.21
N GLY A 25 -10.29 -7.45 -10.27
CA GLY A 25 -10.03 -8.17 -11.53
C GLY A 25 -8.66 -7.91 -12.15
N TYR A 26 -7.74 -7.24 -11.45
CA TYR A 26 -6.36 -7.10 -11.90
C TYR A 26 -5.60 -8.42 -11.75
N ASP A 27 -4.56 -8.59 -12.56
CA ASP A 27 -3.59 -9.67 -12.44
C ASP A 27 -2.42 -9.17 -11.58
N VAL A 28 -2.42 -9.54 -10.31
CA VAL A 28 -1.30 -9.24 -9.40
C VAL A 28 -0.17 -10.22 -9.73
N VAL A 29 0.90 -9.72 -10.34
CA VAL A 29 2.00 -10.56 -10.86
C VAL A 29 3.16 -10.68 -9.89
N LEU A 30 3.34 -9.70 -8.99
CA LEU A 30 4.47 -9.65 -8.05
C LEU A 30 4.14 -8.84 -6.81
N GLY A 31 4.49 -9.38 -5.64
CA GLY A 31 4.60 -8.66 -4.37
C GLY A 31 6.05 -8.63 -3.90
N VAL A 32 6.50 -7.48 -3.40
CA VAL A 32 7.87 -7.29 -2.90
C VAL A 32 7.83 -6.75 -1.49
N ASP A 33 8.52 -7.41 -0.58
CA ASP A 33 8.71 -6.93 0.79
C ASP A 33 10.05 -7.44 1.35
N PHE A 34 10.54 -6.85 2.44
CA PHE A 34 11.73 -7.36 3.13
C PHE A 34 11.39 -8.43 4.18
N ASP A 35 10.13 -8.49 4.63
CA ASP A 35 9.65 -9.40 5.67
C ASP A 35 9.13 -10.72 5.07
N GLU A 36 9.89 -11.79 5.28
CA GLU A 36 9.52 -13.13 4.79
C GLU A 36 8.23 -13.68 5.44
N ALA A 37 7.95 -13.31 6.69
CA ALA A 37 6.72 -13.78 7.35
C ALA A 37 5.48 -13.15 6.70
N ALA A 38 5.56 -11.87 6.33
CA ALA A 38 4.51 -11.18 5.59
C ALA A 38 4.35 -11.76 4.18
N LEU A 39 5.46 -12.02 3.48
CA LEU A 39 5.44 -12.61 2.14
C LEU A 39 4.86 -14.03 2.12
N LYS A 40 5.03 -14.80 3.20
CA LYS A 40 4.36 -16.10 3.33
C LYS A 40 2.84 -15.95 3.25
N THR A 41 2.28 -14.99 3.98
CA THR A 41 0.84 -14.69 3.93
C THR A 41 0.44 -14.12 2.55
N PHE A 42 1.29 -13.29 1.94
CA PHE A 42 1.07 -12.80 0.58
C PHE A 42 0.88 -13.95 -0.42
N ARG A 43 1.78 -14.97 -0.40
CA ARG A 43 1.68 -16.15 -1.30
C ARG A 43 0.38 -16.90 -1.11
N GLU A 44 -0.08 -17.06 0.13
CA GLU A 44 -1.35 -17.73 0.43
C GLU A 44 -2.57 -16.96 -0.11
N ASN A 45 -2.51 -15.62 -0.07
CA ASN A 45 -3.59 -14.74 -0.52
C ASN A 45 -3.59 -14.48 -2.03
N HIS A 46 -2.44 -14.67 -2.71
CA HIS A 46 -2.25 -14.34 -4.13
C HIS A 46 -1.57 -15.50 -4.88
N GLY A 47 -2.20 -16.69 -4.85
CA GLY A 47 -1.61 -17.96 -5.28
C GLY A 47 -0.96 -18.01 -6.66
N ASN A 48 -1.24 -17.03 -7.55
CA ASN A 48 -0.61 -16.93 -8.88
C ASN A 48 0.46 -15.83 -8.96
N ALA A 49 0.63 -15.02 -7.91
CA ALA A 49 1.62 -13.96 -7.88
C ALA A 49 2.95 -14.45 -7.34
N GLU A 50 4.05 -13.98 -7.94
CA GLU A 50 5.38 -14.15 -7.34
C GLU A 50 5.51 -13.29 -6.09
N ALA A 51 6.32 -13.74 -5.11
CA ALA A 51 6.62 -12.98 -3.91
C ALA A 51 8.13 -12.95 -3.68
N MET A 52 8.72 -11.76 -3.78
CA MET A 52 10.16 -11.56 -3.68
C MET A 52 10.55 -10.87 -2.39
N LYS A 53 11.48 -11.48 -1.65
CA LYS A 53 12.11 -10.87 -0.50
C LYS A 53 13.25 -9.96 -0.94
N LEU A 54 13.00 -8.65 -0.99
CA LEU A 54 14.00 -7.65 -1.37
C LEU A 54 13.99 -6.48 -0.40
N ASP A 55 15.17 -6.01 -0.03
CA ASP A 55 15.35 -4.76 0.69
C ASP A 55 15.45 -3.59 -0.31
N LEU A 56 14.39 -2.79 -0.39
CA LEU A 56 14.30 -1.66 -1.33
C LEU A 56 15.07 -0.41 -0.85
N PHE A 57 15.77 -0.45 0.29
CA PHE A 57 16.85 0.52 0.59
C PHE A 57 18.04 0.33 -0.35
N ASN A 58 18.29 -0.90 -0.79
CA ASN A 58 19.26 -1.18 -1.82
C ASN A 58 18.61 -1.02 -3.20
N HIS A 59 18.85 0.10 -3.84
CA HIS A 59 18.30 0.43 -5.16
C HIS A 59 18.72 -0.55 -6.27
N ASP A 60 19.83 -1.29 -6.10
CA ASP A 60 20.22 -2.34 -7.06
C ASP A 60 19.15 -3.44 -7.15
N ASN A 61 18.36 -3.64 -6.11
CA ASN A 61 17.26 -4.61 -6.11
C ASN A 61 16.12 -4.23 -7.07
N ILE A 62 16.05 -2.98 -7.52
CA ILE A 62 15.13 -2.56 -8.60
C ILE A 62 15.47 -3.29 -9.91
N ASN A 63 16.76 -3.60 -10.16
CA ASN A 63 17.15 -4.38 -11.33
C ASN A 63 16.50 -5.77 -11.33
N VAL A 64 16.43 -6.42 -10.18
CA VAL A 64 15.80 -7.74 -10.04
C VAL A 64 14.33 -7.70 -10.47
N ILE A 65 13.60 -6.64 -10.06
CA ILE A 65 12.19 -6.47 -10.43
C ILE A 65 12.05 -6.20 -11.94
N VAL A 66 12.91 -5.34 -12.48
CA VAL A 66 12.89 -5.01 -13.91
C VAL A 66 13.19 -6.25 -14.77
N ASP A 67 14.20 -7.03 -14.37
CA ASP A 67 14.58 -8.25 -15.10
C ASP A 67 13.49 -9.32 -15.00
N PHE A 68 12.86 -9.49 -13.84
CA PHE A 68 11.70 -10.37 -13.66
C PHE A 68 10.55 -10.03 -14.65
N LEU A 69 10.21 -8.75 -14.77
CA LEU A 69 9.15 -8.32 -15.69
C LEU A 69 9.55 -8.53 -17.15
N ARG A 70 10.81 -8.23 -17.49
CA ARG A 70 11.34 -8.38 -18.84
C ARG A 70 11.43 -9.84 -19.28
N GLU A 71 11.97 -10.71 -18.45
CA GLU A 71 12.13 -12.13 -18.75
C GLU A 71 10.81 -12.86 -19.01
N ARG A 72 9.72 -12.35 -18.41
CA ARG A 72 8.36 -12.90 -18.54
C ARG A 72 7.50 -12.16 -19.56
N ASP A 73 8.07 -11.19 -20.27
CA ASP A 73 7.36 -10.30 -21.20
C ASP A 73 6.10 -9.66 -20.56
N ILE A 74 6.23 -9.28 -19.27
CA ILE A 74 5.13 -8.65 -18.52
C ILE A 74 5.18 -7.14 -18.75
N LYS A 75 4.14 -6.62 -19.41
CA LYS A 75 3.89 -5.18 -19.46
C LYS A 75 3.14 -4.78 -18.20
N LEU A 76 3.79 -4.01 -17.33
CA LEU A 76 3.16 -3.51 -16.12
C LEU A 76 2.19 -2.38 -16.43
N ASP A 77 0.93 -2.50 -15.98
CA ASP A 77 -0.09 -1.47 -16.14
C ASP A 77 -0.20 -0.58 -14.89
N VAL A 78 -0.12 -1.17 -13.69
CA VAL A 78 -0.26 -0.43 -12.42
C VAL A 78 0.85 -0.83 -11.44
N LEU A 79 1.54 0.18 -10.89
CA LEU A 79 2.46 0.02 -9.76
C LEU A 79 1.76 0.50 -8.50
N VAL A 80 1.65 -0.35 -7.49
CA VAL A 80 1.08 0.02 -6.20
C VAL A 80 2.11 -0.15 -5.09
N GLY A 81 1.91 0.53 -3.94
CA GLY A 81 2.77 0.32 -2.79
C GLY A 81 2.47 1.21 -1.60
N GLY A 82 2.84 0.71 -0.42
CA GLY A 82 2.74 1.42 0.85
C GLY A 82 4.11 1.62 1.50
N PRO A 83 5.00 2.48 0.95
CA PRO A 83 6.36 2.66 1.48
C PRO A 83 6.31 3.18 2.92
N PRO A 84 7.14 2.64 3.84
CA PRO A 84 7.23 3.13 5.21
C PRO A 84 7.62 4.60 5.25
N CYS A 85 6.96 5.36 6.13
CA CYS A 85 7.16 6.80 6.26
C CYS A 85 7.06 7.20 7.74
N GLN A 86 8.03 6.76 8.55
CA GLN A 86 7.96 6.91 10.01
C GLN A 86 8.17 8.35 10.49
N GLY A 87 8.97 9.15 9.79
CA GLY A 87 9.17 10.55 10.12
C GLY A 87 7.92 11.43 9.98
N PHE A 88 6.90 10.94 9.28
CA PHE A 88 5.60 11.62 9.11
C PHE A 88 4.48 10.95 9.93
N SER A 89 4.75 9.85 10.64
CA SER A 89 3.76 9.18 11.48
C SER A 89 3.49 9.99 12.75
N ILE A 90 2.22 10.12 13.13
CA ILE A 90 1.81 10.75 14.39
C ILE A 90 2.27 9.92 15.60
N ALA A 91 2.43 8.62 15.44
CA ALA A 91 2.83 7.67 16.49
C ALA A 91 4.35 7.44 16.59
N GLY A 92 5.17 8.08 15.73
CA GLY A 92 6.62 7.92 15.70
C GLY A 92 7.40 9.17 16.14
N PRO A 93 8.73 9.09 16.25
CA PRO A 93 9.61 10.18 16.71
C PRO A 93 9.66 11.40 15.77
N ARG A 94 8.93 11.40 14.66
CA ARG A 94 8.85 12.50 13.66
C ARG A 94 10.21 13.01 13.18
N ASP A 95 11.17 12.10 13.03
CA ASP A 95 12.49 12.44 12.52
C ASP A 95 12.45 12.63 11.00
N MET A 96 12.61 13.87 10.55
CA MET A 96 12.65 14.23 9.12
C MET A 96 13.86 13.64 8.38
N ASN A 97 14.92 13.26 9.11
CA ASN A 97 16.14 12.66 8.56
C ASN A 97 16.07 11.12 8.55
N ASP A 98 14.95 10.53 8.98
CA ASP A 98 14.77 9.08 8.93
C ASP A 98 14.92 8.58 7.47
N LYS A 99 15.90 7.71 7.24
CA LYS A 99 16.17 7.14 5.91
C LYS A 99 14.94 6.49 5.27
N ARG A 100 14.01 5.97 6.09
CA ARG A 100 12.75 5.36 5.61
C ARG A 100 11.85 6.36 4.88
N ASN A 101 12.04 7.66 5.11
CA ASN A 101 11.31 8.70 4.37
C ASN A 101 11.68 8.75 2.88
N SER A 102 12.76 8.11 2.47
CA SER A 102 13.20 8.03 1.08
C SER A 102 12.79 6.74 0.36
N LEU A 103 12.18 5.76 1.06
CA LEU A 103 11.82 4.47 0.45
C LEU A 103 10.81 4.60 -0.70
N TYR A 104 9.97 5.65 -0.73
CA TYR A 104 9.10 5.90 -1.88
C TYR A 104 9.89 6.15 -3.18
N LEU A 105 11.17 6.53 -3.10
CA LEU A 105 12.03 6.72 -4.27
C LEU A 105 12.25 5.42 -5.04
N ALA A 106 12.18 4.26 -4.39
CA ALA A 106 12.19 2.98 -5.08
C ALA A 106 10.98 2.84 -6.03
N MET A 107 9.81 3.35 -5.61
CA MET A 107 8.64 3.40 -6.50
C MET A 107 8.83 4.39 -7.65
N VAL A 108 9.44 5.55 -7.38
CA VAL A 108 9.75 6.55 -8.42
C VAL A 108 10.71 5.95 -9.44
N GLU A 109 11.78 5.30 -8.99
CA GLU A 109 12.78 4.68 -9.88
C GLU A 109 12.17 3.57 -10.73
N LEU A 110 11.42 2.64 -10.11
CA LEU A 110 10.76 1.57 -10.87
C LEU A 110 9.75 2.14 -11.87
N ALA A 111 8.94 3.13 -11.46
CA ALA A 111 7.97 3.78 -12.34
C ALA A 111 8.64 4.48 -13.53
N ASP A 112 9.81 5.12 -13.33
CA ASP A 112 10.57 5.75 -14.42
C ASP A 112 11.11 4.74 -15.41
N ARG A 113 11.56 3.58 -14.94
CA ARG A 113 12.15 2.53 -15.79
C ARG A 113 11.12 1.72 -16.56
N ILE A 114 10.00 1.36 -15.92
CA ILE A 114 8.97 0.49 -16.51
C ILE A 114 7.84 1.28 -17.14
N LYS A 115 7.61 2.52 -16.67
CA LYS A 115 6.58 3.45 -17.17
C LYS A 115 5.16 2.84 -17.18
N PRO A 116 4.67 2.30 -16.03
CA PRO A 116 3.30 1.85 -15.93
C PRO A 116 2.30 2.97 -16.26
N GLN A 117 1.06 2.62 -16.60
CA GLN A 117 0.01 3.62 -16.92
C GLN A 117 -0.40 4.39 -15.67
N ALA A 118 -0.44 3.70 -14.53
CA ALA A 118 -0.82 4.29 -13.24
C ALA A 118 0.14 3.90 -12.12
N VAL A 119 0.24 4.79 -11.13
CA VAL A 119 0.92 4.54 -9.84
C VAL A 119 -0.06 4.86 -8.72
N VAL A 120 -0.13 3.97 -7.72
CA VAL A 120 -0.92 4.17 -6.50
C VAL A 120 -0.01 4.01 -5.29
N LEU A 121 0.13 5.07 -4.50
CA LEU A 121 0.93 5.06 -3.28
C LEU A 121 0.03 5.33 -2.08
N GLU A 122 0.06 4.42 -1.09
CA GLU A 122 -0.66 4.57 0.18
C GLU A 122 0.28 5.07 1.27
N ASN A 123 -0.23 5.94 2.15
CA ASN A 123 0.53 6.36 3.32
C ASN A 123 -0.37 6.85 4.47
N VAL A 124 0.27 7.22 5.59
CA VAL A 124 -0.42 7.71 6.79
C VAL A 124 -0.90 9.16 6.61
N PRO A 125 -1.98 9.59 7.32
CA PRO A 125 -2.52 10.96 7.23
C PRO A 125 -1.51 12.05 7.55
N GLY A 126 -0.54 11.77 8.45
CA GLY A 126 0.53 12.70 8.81
C GLY A 126 1.36 13.21 7.63
N MET A 127 1.40 12.45 6.53
CA MET A 127 2.06 12.85 5.29
C MET A 127 1.52 14.19 4.73
N LEU A 128 0.22 14.44 4.88
CA LEU A 128 -0.41 15.70 4.42
C LEU A 128 -0.24 16.86 5.40
N GLN A 129 0.03 16.59 6.68
CA GLN A 129 -0.07 17.58 7.75
C GLN A 129 1.30 17.95 8.33
N THR A 130 2.18 16.98 8.54
CA THR A 130 3.47 17.20 9.20
C THR A 130 4.33 18.17 8.38
N ASN A 131 4.84 19.21 9.04
CA ASN A 131 5.66 20.27 8.44
C ASN A 131 5.01 20.88 7.19
N GLY A 132 3.72 21.19 7.27
CA GLY A 132 2.96 21.77 6.17
C GLY A 132 2.82 20.85 4.95
N GLY A 133 2.90 19.51 5.13
CA GLY A 133 2.75 18.55 4.05
C GLY A 133 3.96 18.43 3.11
N ILE A 134 5.16 18.70 3.60
CA ILE A 134 6.38 18.64 2.78
C ILE A 134 6.59 17.26 2.16
N GLY A 135 6.25 16.18 2.88
CA GLY A 135 6.35 14.81 2.37
C GLY A 135 5.45 14.57 1.16
N ALA A 136 4.20 15.01 1.26
CA ALA A 136 3.25 14.87 0.16
C ALA A 136 3.70 15.69 -1.06
N ARG A 137 4.18 16.93 -0.86
CA ARG A 137 4.70 17.74 -1.96
C ARG A 137 5.89 17.11 -2.65
N ARG A 138 6.84 16.53 -1.91
CA ARG A 138 8.01 15.83 -2.48
C ARG A 138 7.57 14.65 -3.36
N ILE A 139 6.66 13.81 -2.87
CA ILE A 139 6.12 12.70 -3.67
C ILE A 139 5.52 13.23 -4.98
N VAL A 140 4.66 14.24 -4.92
CA VAL A 140 4.03 14.82 -6.11
C VAL A 140 5.08 15.38 -7.08
N GLU A 141 6.08 16.11 -6.58
CA GLU A 141 7.14 16.70 -7.39
C GLU A 141 8.03 15.64 -8.06
N ASP A 142 8.43 14.59 -7.32
CA ASP A 142 9.32 13.57 -7.85
C ASP A 142 8.63 12.70 -8.91
N PHE A 143 7.37 12.33 -8.70
CA PHE A 143 6.59 11.65 -9.73
C PHE A 143 6.29 12.56 -10.94
N LYS A 144 6.10 13.86 -10.73
CA LYS A 144 5.93 14.83 -11.83
C LYS A 144 7.16 14.89 -12.73
N LYS A 145 8.38 14.82 -12.18
CA LYS A 145 9.64 14.81 -12.97
C LYS A 145 9.71 13.64 -13.94
N ILE A 146 9.06 12.51 -13.62
CA ILE A 146 9.02 11.31 -14.46
C ILE A 146 7.71 11.15 -15.24
N GLY A 147 6.88 12.21 -15.29
CA GLY A 147 5.72 12.30 -16.16
C GLY A 147 4.38 11.83 -15.58
N TYR A 148 4.26 11.69 -14.25
CA TYR A 148 2.99 11.37 -13.59
C TYR A 148 2.35 12.60 -12.96
N VAL A 149 1.04 12.73 -13.10
CA VAL A 149 0.24 13.72 -12.39
C VAL A 149 -0.39 13.06 -11.17
N MET A 150 0.25 13.23 -9.99
CA MET A 150 -0.20 12.63 -8.74
C MET A 150 -1.27 13.48 -8.06
N ILE A 151 -2.38 12.84 -7.67
CA ILE A 151 -3.49 13.47 -6.95
C ILE A 151 -3.59 12.81 -5.57
N PRO A 152 -3.30 13.54 -4.46
CA PRO A 152 -3.50 13.02 -3.11
C PRO A 152 -4.94 13.21 -2.63
N LYS A 153 -5.51 12.19 -1.97
CA LYS A 153 -6.78 12.28 -1.22
C LYS A 153 -6.69 11.47 0.06
N LEU A 154 -7.18 12.06 1.15
CA LEU A 154 -7.39 11.35 2.40
C LEU A 154 -8.70 10.57 2.33
N LEU A 155 -8.62 9.24 2.51
CA LEU A 155 -9.79 8.38 2.53
C LEU A 155 -10.02 7.86 3.95
N TYR A 156 -11.29 7.66 4.30
CA TYR A 156 -11.72 7.08 5.57
C TYR A 156 -12.40 5.75 5.29
N ALA A 157 -11.85 4.67 5.82
CA ALA A 157 -12.26 3.30 5.47
C ALA A 157 -13.76 3.00 5.70
N PRO A 158 -14.40 3.47 6.79
CA PRO A 158 -15.84 3.29 6.99
C PRO A 158 -16.71 3.87 5.88
N ASP A 159 -16.29 4.97 5.22
CA ASP A 159 -17.03 5.57 4.11
C ASP A 159 -17.19 4.60 2.92
N TYR A 160 -16.41 3.53 2.91
CA TYR A 160 -16.36 2.50 1.86
C TYR A 160 -16.78 1.12 2.38
N GLY A 161 -17.49 1.05 3.51
CA GLY A 161 -18.03 -0.18 4.08
C GLY A 161 -17.02 -1.06 4.82
N ILE A 162 -15.84 -0.54 5.16
CA ILE A 162 -14.82 -1.28 5.92
C ILE A 162 -15.04 -1.07 7.41
N PRO A 163 -15.20 -2.12 8.23
CA PRO A 163 -15.47 -2.04 9.67
C PRO A 163 -14.22 -1.68 10.48
N GLN A 164 -13.50 -0.66 10.06
CA GLN A 164 -12.27 -0.19 10.71
C GLN A 164 -12.18 1.35 10.66
N MET A 165 -12.01 1.99 11.81
CA MET A 165 -11.79 3.43 11.91
C MET A 165 -10.38 3.81 11.45
N ARG A 166 -10.11 3.70 10.14
CA ARG A 166 -8.80 3.87 9.52
C ARG A 166 -8.81 5.00 8.50
N LYS A 167 -7.89 5.96 8.64
CA LYS A 167 -7.63 7.00 7.65
C LYS A 167 -6.31 6.76 6.95
N ARG A 168 -6.28 6.89 5.63
CA ARG A 168 -5.07 6.79 4.81
C ARG A 168 -5.09 7.80 3.68
N VAL A 169 -3.92 8.33 3.37
CA VAL A 169 -3.75 9.14 2.17
C VAL A 169 -3.36 8.23 1.01
N PHE A 170 -4.06 8.39 -0.09
CA PHE A 170 -3.71 7.76 -1.36
C PHE A 170 -3.25 8.83 -2.33
N PHE A 171 -2.15 8.55 -3.01
CA PHE A 171 -1.67 9.32 -4.15
C PHE A 171 -1.91 8.47 -5.38
N VAL A 172 -2.75 8.92 -6.29
CA VAL A 172 -2.99 8.23 -7.56
C VAL A 172 -2.44 9.08 -8.67
N GLY A 173 -1.55 8.50 -9.47
CA GLY A 173 -0.88 9.16 -10.58
C GLY A 173 -1.14 8.46 -11.89
N LEU A 174 -1.53 9.23 -12.92
CA LEU A 174 -1.63 8.77 -14.30
C LEU A 174 -0.52 9.40 -15.13
N ARG A 175 0.07 8.59 -16.03
CA ARG A 175 1.26 9.00 -16.79
C ARG A 175 0.97 9.91 -17.98
N ASP A 176 -0.19 9.80 -18.61
CA ASP A 176 -0.50 10.51 -19.84
C ASP A 176 -0.80 12.01 -19.66
N GLY A 177 -1.06 12.43 -18.40
CA GLY A 177 -1.42 13.80 -18.04
C GLY A 177 -2.71 14.33 -18.67
N LYS A 178 -3.40 13.52 -19.45
CA LYS A 178 -4.64 13.87 -20.17
C LYS A 178 -5.87 13.35 -19.46
N THR A 179 -5.77 12.15 -18.88
CA THR A 179 -6.85 11.53 -18.13
C THR A 179 -6.88 12.10 -16.73
N LYS A 180 -8.00 12.68 -16.33
CA LYS A 180 -8.22 13.13 -14.96
C LYS A 180 -8.71 11.98 -14.12
N PHE A 181 -7.93 11.57 -13.11
CA PHE A 181 -8.38 10.60 -12.13
C PHE A 181 -9.30 11.28 -11.11
N GLU A 182 -10.42 10.65 -10.82
CA GLU A 182 -11.35 11.07 -9.78
C GLU A 182 -11.50 9.93 -8.77
N PHE A 183 -11.31 10.26 -7.48
CA PHE A 183 -11.54 9.29 -6.41
C PHE A 183 -13.03 8.98 -6.30
N PRO A 184 -13.40 7.71 -5.99
CA PRO A 184 -14.79 7.38 -5.76
C PRO A 184 -15.35 8.19 -4.58
N GLU A 185 -16.63 8.54 -4.69
CA GLU A 185 -17.36 9.15 -3.58
C GLU A 185 -17.65 8.09 -2.50
N PRO A 186 -17.84 8.50 -1.23
CA PRO A 186 -18.31 7.62 -0.16
C PRO A 186 -19.58 6.85 -0.59
N VAL A 187 -19.61 5.56 -0.28
CA VAL A 187 -20.75 4.68 -0.61
C VAL A 187 -21.57 4.32 0.61
N VAL A 188 -21.08 4.66 1.81
CA VAL A 188 -21.75 4.42 3.09
C VAL A 188 -21.75 5.74 3.89
N ASP A 189 -22.88 6.15 4.38
CA ASP A 189 -22.98 7.28 5.31
C ASP A 189 -22.71 6.86 6.77
N LYS A 190 -22.51 7.86 7.65
CA LYS A 190 -22.09 7.59 9.04
C LYS A 190 -23.08 6.78 9.87
N GLU A 191 -24.36 6.82 9.52
CA GLU A 191 -25.43 6.13 10.26
C GLU A 191 -25.46 4.64 9.91
N HIS A 192 -24.85 4.26 8.77
CA HIS A 192 -24.82 2.91 8.23
C HIS A 192 -23.41 2.29 8.21
N TYR A 193 -22.45 2.83 8.98
CA TYR A 193 -21.12 2.24 9.06
C TYR A 193 -21.21 0.82 9.63
N VAL A 194 -20.58 -0.13 8.91
CA VAL A 194 -20.47 -1.52 9.35
C VAL A 194 -19.65 -1.58 10.64
N THR A 195 -20.20 -2.21 11.67
CA THR A 195 -19.54 -2.41 12.96
C THR A 195 -18.64 -3.65 12.95
N CYS A 196 -17.71 -3.73 13.89
CA CYS A 196 -16.92 -4.95 14.09
C CYS A 196 -17.81 -6.14 14.45
N GLU A 197 -18.88 -5.94 15.24
CA GLU A 197 -19.83 -6.98 15.61
C GLU A 197 -20.53 -7.57 14.37
N GLU A 198 -20.98 -6.73 13.45
CA GLU A 198 -21.59 -7.18 12.20
C GLU A 198 -20.61 -7.93 11.30
N ALA A 199 -19.32 -7.55 11.32
CA ALA A 199 -18.31 -8.11 10.43
C ALA A 199 -17.72 -9.44 10.90
N ILE A 200 -17.58 -9.65 12.22
CA ILE A 200 -16.86 -10.80 12.81
C ILE A 200 -17.55 -11.39 14.04
N GLY A 201 -18.78 -10.94 14.39
CA GLY A 201 -19.51 -11.42 15.57
C GLY A 201 -19.97 -12.87 15.49
N ASP A 202 -19.95 -13.47 14.29
CA ASP A 202 -20.20 -14.89 14.03
C ASP A 202 -18.99 -15.79 14.32
N LEU A 203 -17.79 -15.19 14.50
CA LEU A 203 -16.61 -15.96 14.85
C LEU A 203 -16.71 -16.48 16.30
N PRO A 204 -16.28 -17.72 16.55
CA PRO A 204 -16.31 -18.30 17.89
C PRO A 204 -15.45 -17.45 18.84
N SER A 205 -15.99 -17.18 20.05
CA SER A 205 -15.24 -16.52 21.11
C SER A 205 -13.98 -17.34 21.42
N LEU A 206 -12.82 -16.74 21.19
CA LEU A 206 -11.55 -17.33 21.58
C LEU A 206 -11.48 -17.25 23.11
N GLN A 207 -11.94 -18.29 23.81
CA GLN A 207 -11.60 -18.45 25.21
C GLN A 207 -10.08 -18.63 25.28
N THR A 208 -9.41 -17.75 26.00
CA THR A 208 -7.98 -17.82 26.28
C THR A 208 -7.68 -19.03 27.17
N GLU A 209 -7.83 -20.25 26.67
CA GLU A 209 -7.17 -21.38 27.23
C GLU A 209 -5.67 -21.26 26.96
N LYS A 210 -4.88 -21.55 27.99
CA LYS A 210 -3.41 -21.51 27.98
C LYS A 210 -2.85 -22.11 26.70
N GLY A 211 -2.33 -21.27 25.81
CA GLY A 211 -1.65 -21.73 24.61
C GLY A 211 -1.91 -21.02 23.30
N CYS A 212 -2.74 -19.99 23.25
CA CYS A 212 -2.89 -19.23 22.02
C CYS A 212 -1.67 -18.31 21.80
N LEU A 213 -0.76 -18.74 20.93
CA LEU A 213 0.46 -18.00 20.54
C LEU A 213 0.15 -16.64 19.84
N LEU A 214 -1.10 -16.33 19.56
CA LEU A 214 -1.53 -15.08 18.89
C LEU A 214 -1.65 -13.87 19.84
N TYR A 215 -1.52 -14.06 21.17
CA TYR A 215 -1.69 -13.01 22.17
C TYR A 215 -0.56 -12.94 23.20
N THR A 216 0.68 -13.16 22.82
CA THR A 216 1.82 -13.11 23.75
C THR A 216 2.47 -11.73 23.84
N SER A 217 2.02 -10.74 23.10
CA SER A 217 2.48 -9.35 23.25
C SER A 217 1.27 -8.43 23.35
N PRO A 218 1.13 -7.65 24.43
CA PRO A 218 0.11 -6.62 24.49
C PRO A 218 0.30 -5.65 23.33
N SER A 219 -0.82 -5.28 22.70
CA SER A 219 -0.79 -4.22 21.67
C SER A 219 -0.20 -2.95 22.29
N PRO A 220 0.57 -2.15 21.54
CA PRO A 220 1.04 -0.85 22.03
C PRO A 220 -0.07 0.08 22.55
N ARG A 221 -1.35 -0.22 22.26
CA ARG A 221 -2.52 0.51 22.78
C ARG A 221 -2.99 0.01 24.14
N ASP A 222 -2.57 -1.19 24.55
CA ASP A 222 -2.96 -1.77 25.84
C ASP A 222 -2.01 -1.34 26.98
N ILE A 223 -0.96 -0.58 26.67
CA ILE A 223 0.07 -0.11 27.62
C ILE A 223 -0.19 1.35 28.07
N SER A 224 -1.21 2.01 27.53
CA SER A 224 -1.60 3.37 27.95
C SER A 224 -2.75 3.30 28.96
N GLY A 225 -2.41 2.94 30.21
CA GLY A 225 -3.19 3.20 31.40
C GLY A 225 -2.70 4.49 32.06
#